data_702a0d668d29319e1297f1fddf97ace4
#
_entry.id   702a0d668d29319e1297f1fddf97ace4
#
_cell.length_a   1.000
_cell.length_b   1.000
_cell.length_c   1.000
_cell.angle_alpha   90.00
_cell.angle_beta   90.00
_cell.angle_gamma   90.00
#
_symmetry.space_group_name_H-M   'P 1'
#
loop_
_entity.id
_entity.type
_entity.pdbx_description
1 polymer ?
#
loop_
_entity_poly.entity_id
_entity_poly.type
_entity_poly.pdbx_seq_one_letter_code
_entity_poly.pdbx_strand_id
1 'polypeptide(L)'
;MFAAQVSPMIYCGTWCANIFISEGFSDFAMFRFPEVEGGAGDGGAGFLVPQGLMVSSKSANQEAAADWISFLVSDEMAAKFAEIFGALVSNAKLIDQVPGTEQYKWIVSDVAAATGSVMVLDVLLEASVSNAYLDAGVEILNGTKTPEQAMEYIRGIALEAQKKM
;
A
#
# COMPACT_ATOMS: atom_id res chain seq x y z
N MET A 1 18.30 -0.29 6.64
CA MET A 1 19.10 -1.53 6.36
C MET A 1 19.27 -1.76 4.85
N PHE A 2 18.23 -1.67 4.02
CA PHE A 2 18.35 -1.84 2.57
C PHE A 2 19.15 -0.69 1.93
N ALA A 3 18.75 0.57 2.12
CA ALA A 3 19.52 1.72 1.62
C ALA A 3 20.95 1.81 2.18
N ALA A 4 21.21 1.24 3.35
CA ALA A 4 22.54 1.09 3.90
C ALA A 4 23.29 -0.15 3.37
N GLN A 5 22.75 -0.85 2.39
CA GLN A 5 23.32 -2.03 1.75
C GLN A 5 23.68 -3.20 2.69
N VAL A 6 23.00 -3.26 3.85
CA VAL A 6 23.16 -4.36 4.81
C VAL A 6 22.29 -5.57 4.43
N SER A 7 21.15 -5.32 3.78
CA SER A 7 20.27 -6.35 3.26
C SER A 7 20.22 -6.27 1.73
N PRO A 8 20.39 -7.38 0.99
CA PRO A 8 20.34 -7.38 -0.47
C PRO A 8 18.91 -7.20 -1.03
N MET A 9 17.89 -7.47 -0.24
CA MET A 9 16.47 -7.37 -0.63
C MET A 9 15.63 -6.86 0.52
N ILE A 10 14.53 -6.21 0.17
CA ILE A 10 13.48 -5.80 1.11
C ILE A 10 12.11 -6.03 0.49
N TYR A 11 11.17 -6.45 1.30
CA TYR A 11 9.75 -6.42 0.95
C TYR A 11 9.13 -5.12 1.46
N CYS A 12 8.62 -4.31 0.54
CA CYS A 12 7.94 -3.06 0.90
C CYS A 12 7.01 -2.60 -0.22
N GLY A 13 6.20 -1.60 0.05
CA GLY A 13 5.37 -0.98 -0.97
C GLY A 13 6.16 -0.03 -1.89
N THR A 14 5.56 0.32 -3.01
CA THR A 14 6.21 1.15 -4.06
C THR A 14 6.68 2.52 -3.56
N TRP A 15 6.05 3.08 -2.52
CA TRP A 15 6.46 4.35 -1.89
C TRP A 15 7.87 4.31 -1.28
N CYS A 16 8.38 3.13 -0.95
CA CYS A 16 9.75 3.00 -0.42
C CYS A 16 10.82 3.40 -1.42
N ALA A 17 10.52 3.31 -2.72
CA ALA A 17 11.48 3.73 -3.75
C ALA A 17 11.95 5.17 -3.56
N ASN A 18 11.02 6.10 -3.35
CA ASN A 18 11.37 7.51 -3.12
C ASN A 18 12.08 7.73 -1.79
N ILE A 19 11.75 6.97 -0.75
CA ILE A 19 12.47 7.04 0.54
C ILE A 19 13.94 6.68 0.31
N PHE A 20 14.23 5.57 -0.39
CA PHE A 20 15.60 5.16 -0.66
C PHE A 20 16.37 6.17 -1.52
N ILE A 21 15.71 6.69 -2.56
CA ILE A 21 16.30 7.73 -3.44
C ILE A 21 16.62 8.99 -2.63
N SER A 22 15.73 9.42 -1.73
CA SER A 22 15.96 10.59 -0.88
C SER A 22 17.11 10.39 0.13
N GLU A 23 17.38 9.14 0.50
CA GLU A 23 18.54 8.74 1.31
C GLU A 23 19.85 8.60 0.49
N GLY A 24 19.80 8.92 -0.81
CA GLY A 24 20.95 8.83 -1.71
C GLY A 24 21.21 7.44 -2.28
N PHE A 25 20.29 6.49 -2.11
CA PHE A 25 20.43 5.15 -2.65
C PHE A 25 19.44 4.94 -3.81
N SER A 26 19.96 4.93 -5.02
CA SER A 26 19.18 4.76 -6.27
C SER A 26 19.56 3.50 -7.08
N ASP A 27 20.62 2.81 -6.70
CA ASP A 27 21.10 1.60 -7.38
C ASP A 27 20.35 0.37 -6.86
N PHE A 28 19.08 0.25 -7.24
CA PHE A 28 18.23 -0.91 -6.94
C PHE A 28 17.20 -1.14 -8.04
N ALA A 29 16.79 -2.39 -8.19
CA ALA A 29 15.69 -2.79 -9.07
C ALA A 29 14.47 -3.22 -8.23
N MET A 30 13.31 -3.19 -8.88
CA MET A 30 12.04 -3.64 -8.30
C MET A 30 11.53 -4.84 -9.09
N PHE A 31 10.88 -5.76 -8.42
CA PHE A 31 10.23 -6.91 -9.04
C PHE A 31 9.04 -7.37 -8.20
N ARG A 32 8.07 -8.01 -8.85
CA ARG A 32 6.93 -8.63 -8.17
C ARG A 32 7.38 -9.85 -7.37
N PHE A 33 6.57 -10.19 -6.38
CA PHE A 33 6.70 -11.50 -5.75
C PHE A 33 6.61 -12.60 -6.82
N PRO A 34 7.51 -13.59 -6.80
CA PRO A 34 7.39 -14.72 -7.69
C PRO A 34 6.13 -15.53 -7.38
N GLU A 35 5.59 -16.15 -8.41
CA GLU A 35 4.47 -17.08 -8.24
C GLU A 35 4.85 -18.23 -7.32
N VAL A 36 3.90 -18.64 -6.50
CA VAL A 36 4.06 -19.81 -5.63
C VAL A 36 3.67 -21.04 -6.44
N GLU A 37 4.61 -21.92 -6.72
CA GLU A 37 4.36 -23.16 -7.46
C GLU A 37 3.24 -23.98 -6.79
N GLY A 38 2.19 -24.32 -7.55
CA GLY A 38 1.01 -25.00 -7.03
C GLY A 38 0.04 -24.10 -6.25
N GLY A 39 0.32 -22.81 -6.13
CA GLY A 39 -0.60 -21.83 -5.54
C GLY A 39 -1.81 -21.60 -6.44
N ALA A 40 -2.97 -21.35 -5.82
CA ALA A 40 -4.22 -21.02 -6.54
C ALA A 40 -4.43 -19.50 -6.71
N GLY A 41 -3.51 -18.66 -6.24
CA GLY A 41 -3.56 -17.21 -6.33
C GLY A 41 -3.15 -16.68 -7.69
N ASP A 42 -3.59 -15.48 -8.03
CA ASP A 42 -3.15 -14.76 -9.22
C ASP A 42 -1.93 -13.90 -8.88
N GLY A 43 -0.74 -14.37 -9.28
CA GLY A 43 0.52 -13.64 -9.11
C GLY A 43 0.59 -12.32 -9.90
N GLY A 44 -0.29 -12.12 -10.88
CA GLY A 44 -0.43 -10.88 -11.63
C GLY A 44 -1.29 -9.81 -10.93
N ALA A 45 -2.04 -10.16 -9.87
CA ALA A 45 -2.82 -9.20 -9.12
C ALA A 45 -1.92 -8.32 -8.22
N GLY A 46 -2.14 -7.01 -8.26
CA GLY A 46 -1.42 -6.04 -7.45
C GLY A 46 -2.16 -5.69 -6.15
N PHE A 47 -1.41 -5.37 -5.09
CA PHE A 47 -1.99 -4.71 -3.93
C PHE A 47 -2.19 -3.22 -4.23
N LEU A 48 -3.44 -2.75 -4.20
CA LEU A 48 -3.77 -1.34 -4.34
C LEU A 48 -4.34 -0.80 -3.04
N VAL A 49 -3.73 0.28 -2.56
CA VAL A 49 -4.21 1.03 -1.39
C VAL A 49 -4.50 2.46 -1.85
N PRO A 50 -5.74 2.73 -2.34
CA PRO A 50 -6.09 4.07 -2.78
C PRO A 50 -6.11 5.03 -1.59
N GLN A 51 -5.54 6.22 -1.79
CA GLN A 51 -5.63 7.33 -0.84
C GLN A 51 -6.76 8.25 -1.25
N GLY A 52 -7.58 8.68 -0.30
CA GLY A 52 -8.72 9.55 -0.54
C GLY A 52 -8.75 10.73 0.42
N LEU A 53 -9.26 11.86 -0.07
CA LEU A 53 -9.53 13.05 0.73
C LEU A 53 -11.04 13.17 0.96
N MET A 54 -11.45 13.49 2.18
CA MET A 54 -12.85 13.59 2.56
C MET A 54 -13.12 14.87 3.33
N VAL A 55 -14.31 15.42 3.15
CA VAL A 55 -14.81 16.56 3.92
C VAL A 55 -15.75 16.05 5.00
N SER A 56 -15.51 16.43 6.24
CA SER A 56 -16.44 16.10 7.33
C SER A 56 -17.81 16.78 7.12
N SER A 57 -18.88 16.01 7.26
CA SER A 57 -20.26 16.55 7.21
C SER A 57 -20.56 17.56 8.32
N LYS A 58 -19.71 17.62 9.36
CA LYS A 58 -19.81 18.57 10.46
C LYS A 58 -18.91 19.81 10.30
N SER A 59 -18.18 19.91 9.19
CA SER A 59 -17.34 21.08 8.93
C SER A 59 -18.21 22.32 8.69
N ALA A 60 -17.83 23.43 9.30
CA ALA A 60 -18.46 24.73 9.03
C ALA A 60 -17.99 25.33 7.68
N ASN A 61 -16.95 24.77 7.06
CA ASN A 61 -16.32 25.28 5.84
C ASN A 61 -16.28 24.21 4.74
N GLN A 62 -17.41 23.52 4.51
CA GLN A 62 -17.46 22.39 3.55
C GLN A 62 -17.12 22.81 2.12
N GLU A 63 -17.63 23.98 1.69
CA GLU A 63 -17.37 24.51 0.34
C GLU A 63 -15.88 24.80 0.13
N ALA A 64 -15.26 25.54 1.04
CA ALA A 64 -13.82 25.81 0.97
C ALA A 64 -12.95 24.54 1.03
N ALA A 65 -13.39 23.53 1.80
CA ALA A 65 -12.72 22.25 1.86
C ALA A 65 -12.87 21.47 0.54
N ALA A 66 -14.03 21.54 -0.11
CA ALA A 66 -14.26 20.93 -1.42
C ALA A 66 -13.42 21.62 -2.50
N ASP A 67 -13.33 22.94 -2.49
CA ASP A 67 -12.47 23.71 -3.38
C ASP A 67 -10.99 23.34 -3.20
N TRP A 68 -10.56 23.20 -1.95
CA TRP A 68 -9.20 22.75 -1.64
C TRP A 68 -8.91 21.35 -2.17
N ILE A 69 -9.84 20.38 -1.99
CA ILE A 69 -9.69 19.05 -2.55
C ILE A 69 -9.65 19.11 -4.08
N SER A 70 -10.52 19.89 -4.70
CA SER A 70 -10.55 20.07 -6.16
C SER A 70 -9.21 20.61 -6.70
N PHE A 71 -8.61 21.54 -5.98
CA PHE A 71 -7.28 22.04 -6.28
C PHE A 71 -6.21 20.94 -6.16
N LEU A 72 -6.22 20.17 -5.06
CA LEU A 72 -5.24 19.11 -4.82
C LEU A 72 -5.30 17.97 -5.84
N VAL A 73 -6.49 17.68 -6.39
CA VAL A 73 -6.66 16.63 -7.42
C VAL A 73 -6.58 17.19 -8.85
N SER A 74 -6.28 18.47 -9.01
CA SER A 74 -6.05 19.05 -10.34
C SER A 74 -4.84 18.40 -11.03
N ASP A 75 -4.80 18.45 -12.36
CA ASP A 75 -3.72 17.84 -13.14
C ASP A 75 -2.34 18.38 -12.71
N GLU A 76 -2.25 19.70 -12.45
CA GLU A 76 -1.01 20.33 -12.00
C GLU A 76 -0.53 19.77 -10.66
N MET A 77 -1.42 19.70 -9.67
CA MET A 77 -1.07 19.22 -8.34
C MET A 77 -0.84 17.71 -8.32
N ALA A 78 -1.62 16.93 -9.07
CA ALA A 78 -1.42 15.50 -9.20
C ALA A 78 -0.03 15.17 -9.77
N ALA A 79 0.42 15.90 -10.79
CA ALA A 79 1.77 15.75 -11.34
C ALA A 79 2.86 16.08 -10.29
N LYS A 80 2.69 17.16 -9.52
CA LYS A 80 3.61 17.52 -8.43
C LYS A 80 3.64 16.48 -7.31
N PHE A 81 2.50 15.92 -6.94
CA PHE A 81 2.45 14.84 -5.96
C PHE A 81 3.21 13.60 -6.43
N ALA A 82 3.03 13.23 -7.70
CA ALA A 82 3.76 12.09 -8.25
C ALA A 82 5.28 12.31 -8.25
N GLU A 83 5.72 13.53 -8.60
CA GLU A 83 7.13 13.90 -8.58
C GLU A 83 7.73 13.85 -7.16
N ILE A 84 7.03 14.43 -6.18
CA ILE A 84 7.53 14.54 -4.80
C ILE A 84 7.48 13.20 -4.07
N PHE A 85 6.37 12.48 -4.19
CA PHE A 85 6.12 11.27 -3.41
C PHE A 85 6.39 9.98 -4.18
N GLY A 86 6.66 10.03 -5.50
CA GLY A 86 6.78 8.85 -6.36
C GLY A 86 5.51 8.00 -6.36
N ALA A 87 4.38 8.62 -6.03
CA ALA A 87 3.10 7.94 -6.00
C ALA A 87 2.44 7.98 -7.39
N LEU A 88 1.71 6.92 -7.72
CA LEU A 88 0.92 6.90 -8.94
C LEU A 88 -0.19 7.95 -8.86
N VAL A 89 -0.34 8.70 -9.95
CA VAL A 89 -1.46 9.62 -10.10
C VAL A 89 -2.74 8.84 -10.43
N SER A 90 -3.86 9.27 -9.87
CA SER A 90 -5.18 8.67 -10.16
C SER A 90 -5.65 8.98 -11.58
N ASN A 91 -5.14 10.04 -12.19
CA ASN A 91 -5.46 10.41 -13.57
C ASN A 91 -4.52 9.70 -14.55
N ALA A 92 -5.02 8.66 -15.22
CA ALA A 92 -4.25 7.87 -16.18
C ALA A 92 -3.61 8.72 -17.32
N LYS A 93 -4.19 9.88 -17.67
CA LYS A 93 -3.63 10.76 -18.68
C LYS A 93 -2.32 11.43 -18.27
N LEU A 94 -2.04 11.49 -16.97
CA LEU A 94 -0.83 12.13 -16.45
C LEU A 94 0.31 11.14 -16.21
N ILE A 95 0.05 9.85 -16.25
CA ILE A 95 1.05 8.82 -15.91
C ILE A 95 2.33 9.00 -16.76
N ASP A 96 2.17 9.19 -18.07
CA ASP A 96 3.30 9.34 -19.00
C ASP A 96 3.91 10.76 -18.97
N GLN A 97 3.27 11.70 -18.29
CA GLN A 97 3.72 13.10 -18.23
C GLN A 97 4.54 13.39 -16.98
N VAL A 98 4.49 12.52 -15.99
CA VAL A 98 5.27 12.68 -14.76
C VAL A 98 6.72 12.32 -15.04
N PRO A 99 7.67 13.27 -14.91
CA PRO A 99 9.09 12.97 -15.04
C PRO A 99 9.46 12.02 -13.88
N GLY A 100 9.78 10.79 -14.21
CA GLY A 100 9.99 9.75 -13.21
C GLY A 100 11.38 9.13 -13.28
N THR A 101 11.83 8.67 -12.14
CA THR A 101 12.98 7.77 -12.03
C THR A 101 12.70 6.45 -12.76
N GLU A 102 13.72 5.63 -12.99
CA GLU A 102 13.54 4.29 -13.56
C GLU A 102 12.62 3.42 -12.67
N GLN A 103 12.66 3.61 -11.36
CA GLN A 103 11.77 2.96 -10.40
C GLN A 103 10.32 3.37 -10.61
N TYR A 104 10.04 4.67 -10.82
CA TYR A 104 8.69 5.14 -11.12
C TYR A 104 8.16 4.54 -12.43
N LYS A 105 8.97 4.51 -13.48
CA LYS A 105 8.60 3.89 -14.76
C LYS A 105 8.28 2.41 -14.60
N TRP A 106 9.05 1.71 -13.76
CA TRP A 106 8.77 0.32 -13.43
C TRP A 106 7.40 0.18 -12.74
N ILE A 107 7.09 1.02 -11.74
CA ILE A 107 5.80 1.01 -11.02
C ILE A 107 4.64 1.24 -12.01
N VAL A 108 4.76 2.21 -12.91
CA VAL A 108 3.74 2.49 -13.95
C VAL A 108 3.51 1.27 -14.83
N SER A 109 4.58 0.68 -15.33
CA SER A 109 4.55 -0.51 -16.18
C SER A 109 3.95 -1.71 -15.45
N ASP A 110 4.29 -1.90 -14.18
CA ASP A 110 3.80 -2.97 -13.35
C ASP A 110 2.30 -2.87 -13.09
N VAL A 111 1.81 -1.68 -12.76
CA VAL A 111 0.37 -1.44 -12.57
C VAL A 111 -0.41 -1.62 -13.88
N ALA A 112 0.15 -1.18 -15.00
CA ALA A 112 -0.47 -1.37 -16.32
C ALA A 112 -0.56 -2.86 -16.72
N ALA A 113 0.37 -3.69 -16.26
CA ALA A 113 0.39 -5.13 -16.50
C ALA A 113 -0.41 -5.94 -15.49
N ALA A 114 -0.98 -5.31 -14.45
CA ALA A 114 -1.71 -6.02 -13.40
C ALA A 114 -3.00 -6.65 -13.97
N THR A 115 -3.21 -7.92 -13.64
CA THR A 115 -4.40 -8.70 -14.03
C THR A 115 -5.62 -8.37 -13.18
N GLY A 116 -5.41 -7.79 -12.00
CA GLY A 116 -6.43 -7.39 -11.06
C GLY A 116 -5.84 -6.63 -9.89
N SER A 117 -6.67 -6.30 -8.93
CA SER A 117 -6.24 -5.66 -7.69
C SER A 117 -6.88 -6.31 -6.48
N VAL A 118 -6.11 -6.42 -5.41
CA VAL A 118 -6.60 -6.84 -4.10
C VAL A 118 -6.27 -5.77 -3.08
N MET A 119 -7.19 -5.57 -2.16
CA MET A 119 -6.95 -4.69 -1.02
C MET A 119 -6.22 -5.47 0.08
N VAL A 120 -5.34 -4.80 0.81
CA VAL A 120 -4.64 -5.42 1.94
C VAL A 120 -5.62 -5.83 3.04
N LEU A 121 -5.34 -6.96 3.69
CA LEU A 121 -6.27 -7.57 4.66
C LEU A 121 -6.59 -6.67 5.84
N ASP A 122 -5.62 -5.91 6.33
CA ASP A 122 -5.78 -5.00 7.46
C ASP A 122 -6.76 -3.84 7.19
N VAL A 123 -7.01 -3.53 5.92
CA VAL A 123 -8.02 -2.54 5.50
C VAL A 123 -9.39 -3.20 5.26
N LEU A 124 -9.42 -4.45 4.82
CA LEU A 124 -10.66 -5.18 4.50
C LEU A 124 -11.35 -5.74 5.74
N LEU A 125 -10.59 -6.10 6.77
CA LEU A 125 -11.12 -6.73 7.97
C LEU A 125 -11.72 -5.70 8.91
N GLU A 126 -12.67 -6.14 9.73
CA GLU A 126 -13.15 -5.34 10.85
C GLU A 126 -11.97 -5.04 11.81
N ALA A 127 -11.94 -3.82 12.38
CA ALA A 127 -10.78 -3.29 13.08
C ALA A 127 -10.22 -4.20 14.19
N SER A 128 -11.08 -4.88 14.95
CA SER A 128 -10.63 -5.81 16.00
C SER A 128 -9.93 -7.03 15.42
N VAL A 129 -10.38 -7.52 14.28
CA VAL A 129 -9.79 -8.67 13.58
C VAL A 129 -8.44 -8.27 12.95
N SER A 130 -8.40 -7.10 12.33
CA SER A 130 -7.17 -6.53 11.75
C SER A 130 -6.08 -6.37 12.83
N ASN A 131 -6.42 -5.76 13.97
CA ASN A 131 -5.50 -5.61 15.08
C ASN A 131 -5.03 -6.97 15.62
N ALA A 132 -5.95 -7.94 15.81
CA ALA A 132 -5.60 -9.28 16.26
C ALA A 132 -4.62 -9.98 15.30
N TYR A 133 -4.78 -9.76 14.00
CA TYR A 133 -3.87 -10.30 12.98
C TYR A 133 -2.45 -9.70 13.11
N LEU A 134 -2.34 -8.37 13.28
CA LEU A 134 -1.06 -7.69 13.45
C LEU A 134 -0.36 -8.10 14.75
N ASP A 135 -1.10 -8.12 15.86
CA ASP A 135 -0.60 -8.54 17.17
C ASP A 135 -0.09 -9.98 17.15
N ALA A 136 -0.84 -10.87 16.52
CA ALA A 136 -0.47 -12.28 16.38
C ALA A 136 0.85 -12.46 15.63
N GLY A 137 1.11 -11.67 14.60
CA GLY A 137 2.39 -11.67 13.89
C GLY A 137 3.57 -11.32 14.83
N VAL A 138 3.40 -10.28 15.64
CA VAL A 138 4.41 -9.87 16.63
C VAL A 138 4.62 -10.96 17.69
N GLU A 139 3.55 -11.58 18.18
CA GLU A 139 3.63 -12.64 19.21
C GLU A 139 4.34 -13.90 18.70
N ILE A 140 4.12 -14.28 17.43
CA ILE A 140 4.85 -15.38 16.80
C ILE A 140 6.35 -15.04 16.71
N LEU A 141 6.69 -13.84 16.23
CA LEU A 141 8.07 -13.41 16.09
C LEU A 141 8.80 -13.34 17.45
N ASN A 142 8.11 -12.97 18.52
CA ASN A 142 8.63 -12.94 19.88
C ASN A 142 8.64 -14.31 20.57
N GLY A 143 8.11 -15.35 19.93
CA GLY A 143 8.03 -16.69 20.50
C GLY A 143 7.03 -16.85 21.64
N THR A 144 6.08 -15.91 21.80
CA THR A 144 5.05 -15.95 22.85
C THR A 144 3.82 -16.77 22.45
N LYS A 145 3.60 -16.95 21.15
CA LYS A 145 2.57 -17.85 20.60
C LYS A 145 3.14 -18.70 19.46
N THR A 146 2.63 -19.93 19.36
CA THR A 146 2.84 -20.69 18.12
C THR A 146 1.92 -20.17 17.01
N PRO A 147 2.22 -20.45 15.72
CA PRO A 147 1.32 -20.10 14.62
C PRO A 147 -0.12 -20.61 14.83
N GLU A 148 -0.28 -21.82 15.33
CA GLU A 148 -1.59 -22.42 15.61
C GLU A 148 -2.35 -21.64 16.70
N GLN A 149 -1.68 -21.29 17.80
CA GLN A 149 -2.27 -20.48 18.88
C GLN A 149 -2.67 -19.08 18.39
N ALA A 150 -1.84 -18.48 17.54
CA ALA A 150 -2.11 -17.19 16.93
C ALA A 150 -3.35 -17.24 16.00
N MET A 151 -3.44 -18.27 15.16
CA MET A 151 -4.60 -18.46 14.28
C MET A 151 -5.90 -18.72 15.06
N GLU A 152 -5.86 -19.49 16.14
CA GLU A 152 -7.03 -19.72 17.00
C GLU A 152 -7.48 -18.43 17.72
N TYR A 153 -6.53 -17.61 18.15
CA TYR A 153 -6.82 -16.28 18.71
C TYR A 153 -7.52 -15.36 17.70
N ILE A 154 -6.97 -15.23 16.48
CA ILE A 154 -7.59 -14.42 15.40
C ILE A 154 -8.99 -14.94 15.09
N ARG A 155 -9.16 -16.26 14.96
CA ARG A 155 -10.44 -16.90 14.71
C ARG A 155 -11.47 -16.56 15.78
N GLY A 156 -11.10 -16.60 17.06
CA GLY A 156 -11.96 -16.23 18.17
C GLY A 156 -12.48 -14.79 18.05
N ILE A 157 -11.58 -13.84 17.76
CA ILE A 157 -11.95 -12.43 17.56
C ILE A 157 -12.85 -12.27 16.33
N ALA A 158 -12.56 -12.95 15.22
CA ALA A 158 -13.38 -12.88 14.01
C ALA A 158 -14.81 -13.40 14.24
N LEU A 159 -14.98 -14.48 14.97
CA LEU A 159 -16.30 -15.01 15.33
C LEU A 159 -17.09 -14.05 16.22
N GLU A 160 -16.43 -13.34 17.15
CA GLU A 160 -17.09 -12.33 17.98
C GLU A 160 -17.46 -11.08 17.18
N ALA A 161 -16.62 -10.64 16.25
CA ALA A 161 -16.91 -9.53 15.34
C ALA A 161 -18.14 -9.86 14.46
N GLN A 162 -18.21 -11.07 13.93
CA GLN A 162 -19.34 -11.53 13.09
C GLN A 162 -20.68 -11.51 13.81
N LYS A 163 -20.72 -11.78 15.12
CA LYS A 163 -21.96 -11.73 15.92
C LYS A 163 -22.53 -10.32 16.10
N LYS A 164 -21.70 -9.28 15.86
CA LYS A 164 -22.08 -7.87 16.04
C LYS A 164 -22.56 -7.21 14.76
N MET A 165 -22.40 -7.87 13.63
CA MET A 165 -22.86 -7.43 12.31
C MET A 165 -24.32 -7.84 12.06
#